data_44b7ea1a59793aefe330017a1dabf620
#
_entry.id   44b7ea1a59793aefe330017a1dabf620
#
_cell.length_a   1.000
_cell.length_b   1.000
_cell.length_c   1.000
_cell.angle_alpha   90.00
_cell.angle_beta   90.00
_cell.angle_gamma   90.00
#
_symmetry.space_group_name_H-M   'P 1'
#
loop_
_entity.id
_entity.type
_entity.pdbx_description
1 polymer ?
#
loop_
_entity_poly.entity_id
_entity_poly.type
_entity_poly.pdbx_seq_one_letter_code
_entity_poly.pdbx_strand_id
1 'polypeptide(L)'
;MDPLAFRLTNYAEVEPITGKPFSSKGLRECYARGAERFGWSKRPLQPRSTRDDAGLLVGWGVGTATFPALMFQAEARAVIRSDGSGAMEIGAHDMGQGAWTALPQIAADALGLDMAQLEFKSGTSDLPDGGIAGGSAHTATAGMAIHEAGAAVIARLAELATSDQRSPLFGSGNAGVVARGGRLWRRDDDTRSESFADILARAGLSQIDARGKGAADPAAQAAYAMHAHGAVFAEVKVDPDLCQVRVTRLVGAFACGRVINPRMVQSQIYGGMIWGLSFALQEEAVVDHRSGRTINANLGEYHIPVNADVPSLEALMIDEHDPHVNALGIKGVGEIGVTGSAGAVANAIWHATGVRPRRFPVRIEALLDGGPT
;
A
#
# COMPACT_ATOMS: atom_id res chain seq x y z
N MET A 1 -7.05 -7.47 31.18
CA MET A 1 -5.77 -7.28 30.45
C MET A 1 -5.97 -6.21 29.40
N ASP A 2 -5.00 -5.35 29.20
CA ASP A 2 -5.02 -4.37 28.12
C ASP A 2 -5.05 -5.06 26.74
N PRO A 3 -5.91 -4.61 25.78
CA PRO A 3 -6.02 -5.26 24.46
C PRO A 3 -4.72 -5.25 23.63
N LEU A 4 -3.88 -4.24 23.82
CA LEU A 4 -2.59 -4.16 23.13
C LEU A 4 -1.58 -5.13 23.77
N ALA A 5 -1.53 -5.17 25.10
CA ALA A 5 -0.70 -6.14 25.82
C ALA A 5 -1.10 -7.59 25.48
N PHE A 6 -2.40 -7.88 25.34
CA PHE A 6 -2.89 -9.18 24.90
C PHE A 6 -2.36 -9.57 23.52
N ARG A 7 -2.35 -8.63 22.56
CA ARG A 7 -1.84 -8.87 21.20
C ARG A 7 -0.33 -9.09 21.20
N LEU A 8 0.42 -8.35 22.02
CA LEU A 8 1.87 -8.52 22.12
C LEU A 8 2.24 -9.86 22.79
N THR A 9 1.47 -10.33 23.79
CA THR A 9 1.65 -11.64 24.41
C THR A 9 1.42 -12.78 23.41
N ASN A 10 0.44 -12.62 22.49
CA ASN A 10 0.09 -13.62 21.47
C ASN A 10 0.74 -13.31 20.10
N TYR A 11 1.84 -12.57 20.10
CA TYR A 11 2.52 -12.23 18.86
C TYR A 11 3.17 -13.45 18.23
N ALA A 12 2.83 -13.75 16.97
CA ALA A 12 3.44 -14.84 16.23
C ALA A 12 4.67 -14.35 15.46
N GLU A 13 5.81 -14.99 15.64
CA GLU A 13 7.04 -14.69 14.88
C GLU A 13 7.05 -15.37 13.50
N VAL A 14 6.29 -16.44 13.35
CA VAL A 14 6.08 -17.17 12.09
C VAL A 14 4.60 -17.16 11.72
N GLU A 15 4.29 -17.38 10.46
CA GLU A 15 2.91 -17.47 9.99
C GLU A 15 2.28 -18.76 10.57
N PRO A 16 1.16 -18.66 11.33
CA PRO A 16 0.69 -19.78 12.16
C PRO A 16 0.15 -20.98 11.39
N ILE A 17 -0.31 -20.80 10.14
CA ILE A 17 -0.93 -21.88 9.35
C ILE A 17 0.13 -22.71 8.64
N THR A 18 1.09 -22.04 7.98
CA THR A 18 2.12 -22.70 7.16
C THR A 18 3.43 -22.91 7.90
N GLY A 19 3.64 -22.22 9.04
CA GLY A 19 4.92 -22.21 9.77
C GLY A 19 6.03 -21.45 9.08
N LYS A 20 5.78 -20.76 7.97
CA LYS A 20 6.79 -19.99 7.24
C LYS A 20 7.21 -18.75 8.03
N PRO A 21 8.49 -18.36 8.00
CA PRO A 21 8.90 -17.06 8.47
C PRO A 21 8.23 -15.96 7.63
N PHE A 22 7.91 -14.82 8.25
CA PHE A 22 7.50 -13.65 7.49
C PHE A 22 8.70 -13.08 6.73
N SER A 23 8.46 -12.61 5.50
CA SER A 23 9.50 -11.91 4.72
C SER A 23 9.98 -10.63 5.43
N SER A 24 9.05 -9.93 6.05
CA SER A 24 9.26 -8.89 7.07
C SER A 24 8.00 -8.73 7.90
N LYS A 25 8.09 -8.17 9.10
CA LYS A 25 6.93 -7.95 9.98
C LYS A 25 7.13 -6.79 10.93
N GLY A 26 6.85 -5.57 10.48
CA GLY A 26 6.92 -4.34 11.28
C GLY A 26 5.76 -4.14 12.27
N LEU A 27 4.97 -5.18 12.61
CA LEU A 27 3.75 -5.06 13.40
C LEU A 27 4.01 -4.57 14.85
N ARG A 28 5.12 -4.96 15.48
CA ARG A 28 5.47 -4.47 16.82
C ARG A 28 5.65 -2.95 16.81
N GLU A 29 6.31 -2.42 15.79
CA GLU A 29 6.51 -0.98 15.61
C GLU A 29 5.19 -0.27 15.28
N CYS A 30 4.31 -0.90 14.48
CA CYS A 30 2.96 -0.37 14.24
C CYS A 30 2.18 -0.20 15.55
N TYR A 31 2.24 -1.19 16.45
CA TYR A 31 1.62 -1.07 17.77
C TYR A 31 2.24 0.04 18.61
N ALA A 32 3.58 0.09 18.69
CA ALA A 32 4.29 1.05 19.51
C ALA A 32 4.02 2.49 19.06
N ARG A 33 4.27 2.80 17.79
CA ARG A 33 4.11 4.14 17.23
C ARG A 33 2.64 4.57 17.15
N GLY A 34 1.75 3.65 16.77
CA GLY A 34 0.31 3.91 16.76
C GLY A 34 -0.23 4.21 18.15
N ALA A 35 0.15 3.41 19.16
CA ALA A 35 -0.25 3.62 20.55
C ALA A 35 0.29 4.94 21.14
N GLU A 36 1.55 5.27 20.87
CA GLU A 36 2.16 6.54 21.28
C GLU A 36 1.40 7.72 20.68
N ARG A 37 1.19 7.72 19.35
CA ARG A 37 0.50 8.80 18.64
C ARG A 37 -0.96 8.96 19.07
N PHE A 38 -1.63 7.84 19.35
CA PHE A 38 -3.00 7.84 19.85
C PHE A 38 -3.11 8.27 21.31
N GLY A 39 -2.05 8.10 22.11
CA GLY A 39 -2.05 8.32 23.56
C GLY A 39 -2.65 7.16 24.34
N TRP A 40 -2.49 5.94 23.86
CA TRP A 40 -3.10 4.70 24.36
C TRP A 40 -2.84 4.44 25.85
N SER A 41 -1.69 4.87 26.38
CA SER A 41 -1.33 4.71 27.80
C SER A 41 -2.33 5.34 28.78
N LYS A 42 -3.15 6.29 28.31
CA LYS A 42 -4.20 6.96 29.11
C LYS A 42 -5.52 6.20 29.10
N ARG A 43 -5.62 5.08 28.35
CA ARG A 43 -6.85 4.30 28.24
C ARG A 43 -7.15 3.59 29.56
N PRO A 44 -8.31 3.83 30.22
CA PRO A 44 -8.72 3.05 31.36
C PRO A 44 -9.03 1.61 30.94
N LEU A 45 -8.81 0.65 31.83
CA LEU A 45 -9.10 -0.75 31.53
C LEU A 45 -10.60 -1.07 31.61
N GLN A 46 -11.31 -0.35 32.48
CA GLN A 46 -12.73 -0.61 32.77
C GLN A 46 -13.62 0.00 31.65
N PRO A 47 -14.51 -0.78 31.03
CA PRO A 47 -15.51 -0.24 30.13
C PRO A 47 -16.47 0.70 30.85
N ARG A 48 -17.09 1.63 30.10
CA ARG A 48 -18.06 2.64 30.59
C ARG A 48 -17.53 3.59 31.69
N SER A 49 -16.21 3.70 31.82
CA SER A 49 -15.58 4.49 32.90
C SER A 49 -15.28 5.94 32.50
N THR A 50 -15.41 6.28 31.22
CA THR A 50 -15.05 7.60 30.70
C THR A 50 -16.24 8.27 30.03
N ARG A 51 -16.44 9.56 30.40
CA ARG A 51 -17.40 10.46 29.72
C ARG A 51 -16.66 11.74 29.35
N ASP A 52 -17.13 12.39 28.29
CA ASP A 52 -16.70 13.75 27.99
C ASP A 52 -17.56 14.80 28.73
N ASP A 53 -17.23 16.08 28.53
CA ASP A 53 -17.93 17.21 29.19
C ASP A 53 -19.41 17.33 28.79
N ALA A 54 -19.81 16.74 27.65
CA ALA A 54 -21.19 16.67 27.22
C ALA A 54 -21.94 15.43 27.76
N GLY A 55 -21.26 14.59 28.56
CA GLY A 55 -21.84 13.38 29.14
C GLY A 55 -21.83 12.15 28.22
N LEU A 56 -21.28 12.26 27.01
CA LEU A 56 -21.15 11.14 26.09
C LEU A 56 -20.15 10.10 26.60
N LEU A 57 -20.46 8.82 26.42
CA LEU A 57 -19.54 7.73 26.74
C LEU A 57 -18.37 7.72 25.76
N VAL A 58 -17.14 7.71 26.26
CA VAL A 58 -15.93 7.69 25.42
C VAL A 58 -15.31 6.31 25.48
N GLY A 59 -15.01 5.74 24.31
CA GLY A 59 -14.37 4.44 24.19
C GLY A 59 -13.20 4.43 23.23
N TRP A 60 -12.15 3.66 23.59
CA TRP A 60 -10.96 3.47 22.77
C TRP A 60 -10.76 2.00 22.43
N GLY A 61 -10.53 1.72 21.16
CA GLY A 61 -10.32 0.37 20.63
C GLY A 61 -9.09 0.27 19.74
N VAL A 62 -8.54 -0.94 19.63
CA VAL A 62 -7.44 -1.26 18.72
C VAL A 62 -7.80 -2.46 17.87
N GLY A 63 -7.47 -2.41 16.59
CA GLY A 63 -7.56 -3.51 15.62
C GLY A 63 -6.19 -3.76 14.99
N THR A 64 -5.85 -5.04 14.78
CA THR A 64 -4.69 -5.44 13.99
C THR A 64 -5.08 -5.50 12.52
N ALA A 65 -4.24 -4.96 11.66
CA ALA A 65 -4.38 -5.04 10.21
C ALA A 65 -3.32 -5.98 9.63
N THR A 66 -3.71 -6.80 8.67
CA THR A 66 -2.80 -7.57 7.84
C THR A 66 -3.41 -7.74 6.46
N PHE A 67 -2.56 -7.71 5.43
CA PHE A 67 -2.98 -7.96 4.05
C PHE A 67 -1.86 -8.69 3.28
N PRO A 68 -2.18 -9.72 2.47
CA PRO A 68 -1.15 -10.43 1.71
C PRO A 68 -0.48 -9.50 0.69
N ALA A 69 0.84 -9.61 0.56
CA ALA A 69 1.60 -8.90 -0.48
C ALA A 69 1.47 -9.68 -1.79
N LEU A 70 0.41 -9.39 -2.54
CA LEU A 70 0.13 -10.03 -3.83
C LEU A 70 0.94 -9.37 -4.94
N MET A 71 1.33 -10.17 -5.93
CA MET A 71 1.94 -9.72 -7.18
C MET A 71 1.52 -10.68 -8.30
N PHE A 72 1.09 -10.13 -9.43
CA PHE A 72 0.65 -10.88 -10.60
C PHE A 72 1.65 -10.71 -11.75
N GLN A 73 1.31 -11.21 -12.93
CA GLN A 73 2.12 -11.02 -14.12
C GLN A 73 1.79 -9.69 -14.80
N ALA A 74 2.82 -9.03 -15.31
CA ALA A 74 2.73 -7.85 -16.16
C ALA A 74 3.93 -7.78 -17.09
N GLU A 75 3.81 -7.00 -18.17
CA GLU A 75 4.87 -6.71 -19.13
C GLU A 75 4.97 -5.20 -19.38
N ALA A 76 6.18 -4.69 -19.50
CA ALA A 76 6.46 -3.30 -19.86
C ALA A 76 7.50 -3.24 -20.97
N ARG A 77 7.55 -2.12 -21.70
CA ARG A 77 8.57 -1.81 -22.69
C ARG A 77 9.24 -0.49 -22.34
N ALA A 78 10.55 -0.51 -22.23
CA ALA A 78 11.40 0.66 -22.04
C ALA A 78 12.06 1.05 -23.35
N VAL A 79 12.16 2.35 -23.64
CA VAL A 79 12.80 2.91 -24.83
C VAL A 79 13.75 4.01 -24.39
N ILE A 80 14.96 4.05 -24.95
CA ILE A 80 15.89 5.21 -24.86
C ILE A 80 16.14 5.71 -26.27
N ARG A 81 16.02 7.03 -26.50
CA ARG A 81 16.17 7.69 -27.79
C ARG A 81 17.51 8.42 -27.91
N SER A 82 17.93 8.68 -29.14
CA SER A 82 19.22 9.37 -29.43
C SER A 82 19.27 10.82 -28.96
N ASP A 83 18.15 11.43 -28.62
CA ASP A 83 18.09 12.75 -28.00
C ASP A 83 18.31 12.71 -26.48
N GLY A 84 18.52 11.53 -25.91
CA GLY A 84 18.69 11.31 -24.47
C GLY A 84 17.38 11.15 -23.69
N SER A 85 16.22 11.29 -24.33
CA SER A 85 14.93 11.05 -23.70
C SER A 85 14.63 9.55 -23.60
N GLY A 86 13.71 9.20 -22.69
CA GLY A 86 13.22 7.85 -22.55
C GLY A 86 11.70 7.75 -22.62
N ALA A 87 11.20 6.54 -22.92
CA ALA A 87 9.79 6.21 -22.75
C ALA A 87 9.63 4.92 -21.98
N MET A 88 8.55 4.85 -21.19
CA MET A 88 8.07 3.63 -20.57
C MET A 88 6.62 3.39 -21.01
N GLU A 89 6.38 2.22 -21.58
CA GLU A 89 5.11 1.83 -22.17
C GLU A 89 4.54 0.63 -21.43
N ILE A 90 3.32 0.78 -20.89
CA ILE A 90 2.62 -0.28 -20.14
C ILE A 90 1.12 0.00 -20.12
N GLY A 91 0.28 -1.02 -20.33
CA GLY A 91 -1.18 -0.91 -20.32
C GLY A 91 -1.78 -0.79 -18.90
N ALA A 92 -1.04 -0.21 -17.95
CA ALA A 92 -1.51 0.04 -16.60
C ALA A 92 -2.63 1.09 -16.58
N HIS A 93 -3.54 0.98 -15.63
CA HIS A 93 -4.67 1.89 -15.48
C HIS A 93 -4.71 2.53 -14.10
N ASP A 94 -5.30 3.72 -14.03
CA ASP A 94 -5.52 4.45 -12.79
C ASP A 94 -7.02 4.58 -12.55
N MET A 95 -7.50 4.05 -11.41
CA MET A 95 -8.88 4.16 -10.95
C MET A 95 -8.97 4.97 -9.64
N GLY A 96 -7.97 5.83 -9.37
CA GLY A 96 -7.86 6.65 -8.17
C GLY A 96 -6.78 6.19 -7.19
N GLN A 97 -6.08 5.06 -7.46
CA GLN A 97 -4.99 4.58 -6.61
C GLN A 97 -3.66 5.31 -6.83
N GLY A 98 -3.56 6.18 -7.86
CA GLY A 98 -2.38 6.99 -8.13
C GLY A 98 -1.29 6.27 -8.93
N ALA A 99 -1.65 5.27 -9.75
CA ALA A 99 -0.72 4.54 -10.60
C ALA A 99 0.01 5.47 -11.58
N TRP A 100 -0.69 6.42 -12.20
CA TRP A 100 -0.09 7.40 -13.13
C TRP A 100 0.81 8.43 -12.44
N THR A 101 0.93 8.38 -11.13
CA THR A 101 1.92 9.16 -10.37
C THR A 101 3.08 8.27 -9.89
N ALA A 102 2.78 7.11 -9.32
CA ALA A 102 3.79 6.23 -8.72
C ALA A 102 4.61 5.46 -9.77
N LEU A 103 3.97 4.96 -10.83
CA LEU A 103 4.66 4.17 -11.86
C LEU A 103 5.68 4.98 -12.67
N PRO A 104 5.41 6.25 -13.07
CA PRO A 104 6.44 7.09 -13.69
C PRO A 104 7.66 7.32 -12.80
N GLN A 105 7.50 7.41 -11.47
CA GLN A 105 8.63 7.52 -10.54
C GLN A 105 9.51 6.26 -10.57
N ILE A 106 8.88 5.08 -10.56
CA ILE A 106 9.61 3.81 -10.72
C ILE A 106 10.31 3.75 -12.08
N ALA A 107 9.65 4.23 -13.16
CA ALA A 107 10.23 4.24 -14.50
C ALA A 107 11.43 5.18 -14.61
N ALA A 108 11.35 6.38 -14.04
CA ALA A 108 12.47 7.33 -14.00
C ALA A 108 13.68 6.75 -13.26
N ASP A 109 13.44 6.17 -12.08
CA ASP A 109 14.48 5.46 -11.30
C ASP A 109 15.11 4.32 -12.10
N ALA A 110 14.28 3.47 -12.73
CA ALA A 110 14.74 2.29 -13.47
C ALA A 110 15.57 2.65 -14.72
N LEU A 111 15.26 3.78 -15.36
CA LEU A 111 15.98 4.29 -16.53
C LEU A 111 17.15 5.22 -16.16
N GLY A 112 17.25 5.64 -14.91
CA GLY A 112 18.22 6.64 -14.48
C GLY A 112 18.01 7.99 -15.18
N LEU A 113 16.76 8.38 -15.40
CA LEU A 113 16.35 9.65 -16.04
C LEU A 113 15.66 10.57 -15.04
N ASP A 114 15.71 11.87 -15.30
CA ASP A 114 14.84 12.81 -14.63
C ASP A 114 13.41 12.70 -15.18
N MET A 115 12.41 13.00 -14.34
CA MET A 115 11.00 12.94 -14.74
C MET A 115 10.66 13.77 -15.98
N ALA A 116 11.39 14.89 -16.20
CA ALA A 116 11.21 15.74 -17.37
C ALA A 116 11.70 15.12 -18.69
N GLN A 117 12.55 14.09 -18.60
CA GLN A 117 13.10 13.38 -19.75
C GLN A 117 12.30 12.10 -20.07
N LEU A 118 11.32 11.75 -19.23
CA LEU A 118 10.54 10.54 -19.33
C LEU A 118 9.16 10.79 -19.95
N GLU A 119 8.85 10.09 -21.03
CA GLU A 119 7.49 9.91 -21.55
C GLU A 119 6.89 8.64 -20.96
N PHE A 120 5.84 8.76 -20.17
CA PHE A 120 5.12 7.58 -19.64
C PHE A 120 3.84 7.36 -20.40
N LYS A 121 3.73 6.21 -21.12
CA LYS A 121 2.56 5.84 -21.92
C LYS A 121 1.77 4.74 -21.21
N SER A 122 0.51 5.01 -20.96
CA SER A 122 -0.40 4.09 -20.28
C SER A 122 -1.86 4.34 -20.68
N GLY A 123 -2.77 3.46 -20.24
CA GLY A 123 -4.21 3.66 -20.35
C GLY A 123 -4.82 3.20 -21.70
N THR A 124 -4.09 2.49 -22.55
CA THR A 124 -4.60 1.87 -23.78
C THR A 124 -4.20 0.40 -23.85
N SER A 125 -5.08 -0.43 -24.43
CA SER A 125 -4.88 -1.87 -24.59
C SER A 125 -3.88 -2.26 -25.69
N ASP A 126 -3.40 -1.32 -26.48
CA ASP A 126 -2.35 -1.55 -27.48
C ASP A 126 -0.95 -1.67 -26.85
N LEU A 127 -0.81 -1.25 -25.62
CA LEU A 127 0.44 -1.31 -24.85
C LEU A 127 0.65 -2.70 -24.23
N PRO A 128 1.88 -3.02 -23.80
CA PRO A 128 2.15 -4.25 -23.06
C PRO A 128 1.22 -4.40 -21.85
N ASP A 129 0.80 -5.62 -21.55
CA ASP A 129 -0.15 -5.91 -20.47
C ASP A 129 0.36 -5.44 -19.09
N GLY A 130 -0.35 -4.48 -18.50
CA GLY A 130 -0.03 -3.90 -17.19
C GLY A 130 -0.47 -4.75 -15.99
N GLY A 131 -1.08 -5.89 -16.24
CA GLY A 131 -1.60 -6.77 -15.20
C GLY A 131 -2.87 -6.25 -14.54
N ILE A 132 -3.32 -6.97 -13.51
CA ILE A 132 -4.56 -6.65 -12.79
C ILE A 132 -4.38 -5.48 -11.82
N ALA A 133 -5.35 -4.57 -11.76
CA ALA A 133 -5.45 -3.54 -10.73
C ALA A 133 -6.45 -3.96 -9.65
N GLY A 134 -6.09 -4.95 -8.85
CA GLY A 134 -6.90 -5.51 -7.77
C GLY A 134 -6.02 -6.18 -6.72
N GLY A 135 -6.60 -6.49 -5.54
CA GLY A 135 -5.89 -7.14 -4.44
C GLY A 135 -4.70 -6.33 -3.90
N SER A 136 -4.75 -5.01 -4.01
CA SER A 136 -3.67 -4.07 -3.65
C SER A 136 -2.33 -4.34 -4.35
N ALA A 137 -2.33 -5.05 -5.49
CA ALA A 137 -1.12 -5.58 -6.11
C ALA A 137 -0.58 -4.73 -7.28
N HIS A 138 -1.36 -3.76 -7.79
CA HIS A 138 -1.08 -3.15 -9.10
C HIS A 138 0.29 -2.47 -9.17
N THR A 139 0.65 -1.64 -8.18
CA THR A 139 1.95 -0.96 -8.18
C THR A 139 3.12 -1.94 -8.07
N ALA A 140 2.98 -3.03 -7.30
CA ALA A 140 3.99 -4.08 -7.23
C ALA A 140 4.09 -4.84 -8.56
N THR A 141 2.97 -5.20 -9.17
CA THR A 141 2.88 -5.95 -10.42
C THR A 141 3.45 -5.13 -11.60
N ALA A 142 2.86 -3.98 -11.89
CA ALA A 142 3.30 -3.12 -12.98
C ALA A 142 4.69 -2.51 -12.73
N GLY A 143 4.99 -2.13 -11.48
CA GLY A 143 6.28 -1.57 -11.09
C GLY A 143 7.44 -2.55 -11.29
N MET A 144 7.24 -3.84 -11.03
CA MET A 144 8.27 -4.85 -11.33
C MET A 144 8.51 -5.01 -12.82
N ALA A 145 7.45 -5.03 -13.64
CA ALA A 145 7.62 -5.10 -15.11
C ALA A 145 8.39 -3.87 -15.64
N ILE A 146 8.09 -2.69 -15.11
CA ILE A 146 8.80 -1.44 -15.40
C ILE A 146 10.27 -1.53 -14.97
N HIS A 147 10.54 -2.02 -13.76
CA HIS A 147 11.90 -2.21 -13.25
C HIS A 147 12.72 -3.13 -14.15
N GLU A 148 12.17 -4.28 -14.52
CA GLU A 148 12.83 -5.26 -15.38
C GLU A 148 13.06 -4.72 -16.81
N ALA A 149 12.09 -4.00 -17.38
CA ALA A 149 12.25 -3.37 -18.70
C ALA A 149 13.35 -2.29 -18.68
N GLY A 150 13.37 -1.47 -17.60
CA GLY A 150 14.42 -0.49 -17.38
C GLY A 150 15.80 -1.13 -17.22
N ALA A 151 15.93 -2.15 -16.39
CA ALA A 151 17.16 -2.89 -16.20
C ALA A 151 17.67 -3.50 -17.52
N ALA A 152 16.76 -4.07 -18.32
CA ALA A 152 17.10 -4.68 -19.60
C ALA A 152 17.60 -3.65 -20.64
N VAL A 153 16.95 -2.49 -20.77
CA VAL A 153 17.40 -1.46 -21.72
C VAL A 153 18.71 -0.81 -21.29
N ILE A 154 18.91 -0.59 -19.99
CA ILE A 154 20.17 -0.07 -19.44
C ILE A 154 21.31 -1.08 -19.62
N ALA A 155 21.07 -2.38 -19.47
CA ALA A 155 22.06 -3.40 -19.76
C ALA A 155 22.50 -3.39 -21.22
N ARG A 156 21.60 -3.16 -22.18
CA ARG A 156 21.95 -2.99 -23.60
C ARG A 156 22.77 -1.73 -23.87
N LEU A 157 22.44 -0.61 -23.22
CA LEU A 157 23.27 0.61 -23.30
C LEU A 157 24.65 0.37 -22.72
N ALA A 158 24.74 -0.30 -21.58
CA ALA A 158 25.99 -0.64 -20.93
C ALA A 158 26.86 -1.51 -21.84
N GLU A 159 26.29 -2.50 -22.53
CA GLU A 159 27.02 -3.34 -23.48
C GLU A 159 27.61 -2.49 -24.64
N LEU A 160 26.83 -1.59 -25.23
CA LEU A 160 27.29 -0.69 -26.29
C LEU A 160 28.43 0.24 -25.81
N ALA A 161 28.35 0.73 -24.58
CA ALA A 161 29.39 1.62 -24.04
C ALA A 161 30.65 0.86 -23.64
N THR A 162 30.52 -0.28 -22.96
CA THR A 162 31.68 -1.00 -22.37
C THR A 162 32.45 -1.85 -23.37
N SER A 163 31.86 -2.17 -24.52
CA SER A 163 32.53 -2.91 -25.61
C SER A 163 33.22 -2.03 -26.66
N ASP A 164 32.88 -0.75 -26.75
CA ASP A 164 33.45 0.16 -27.74
C ASP A 164 34.70 0.85 -27.18
N GLN A 165 35.86 0.69 -27.83
CA GLN A 165 37.14 1.28 -27.43
C GLN A 165 37.12 2.81 -27.39
N ARG A 166 36.21 3.47 -28.11
CA ARG A 166 36.06 4.93 -28.13
C ARG A 166 35.27 5.48 -26.93
N SER A 167 34.62 4.59 -26.16
CA SER A 167 33.86 4.97 -24.98
C SER A 167 34.78 5.24 -23.78
N PRO A 168 34.51 6.27 -22.96
CA PRO A 168 35.20 6.45 -21.69
C PRO A 168 34.93 5.30 -20.70
N LEU A 169 33.94 4.46 -20.98
CA LEU A 169 33.51 3.31 -20.16
C LEU A 169 34.05 1.96 -20.68
N PHE A 170 34.88 1.98 -21.74
CA PHE A 170 35.45 0.77 -22.32
C PHE A 170 36.09 -0.13 -21.26
N GLY A 171 35.80 -1.43 -21.32
CA GLY A 171 36.39 -2.45 -20.44
C GLY A 171 35.80 -2.49 -19.01
N SER A 172 34.84 -1.60 -18.67
CA SER A 172 34.22 -1.63 -17.31
C SER A 172 33.29 -2.82 -17.08
N GLY A 173 32.76 -3.42 -18.17
CA GLY A 173 31.70 -4.44 -18.10
C GLY A 173 30.35 -3.86 -17.63
N ASN A 174 29.26 -4.58 -17.88
CA ASN A 174 27.92 -4.10 -17.57
C ASN A 174 27.70 -3.85 -16.06
N ALA A 175 28.23 -4.72 -15.20
CA ALA A 175 28.13 -4.56 -13.75
C ALA A 175 28.97 -3.37 -13.20
N GLY A 176 29.97 -2.91 -13.96
CA GLY A 176 30.84 -1.81 -13.58
C GLY A 176 30.28 -0.42 -13.83
N VAL A 177 29.05 -0.31 -14.35
CA VAL A 177 28.39 0.97 -14.64
C VAL A 177 27.04 1.12 -13.95
N VAL A 178 26.55 2.36 -13.83
CA VAL A 178 25.23 2.69 -13.27
C VAL A 178 24.61 3.83 -14.05
N ALA A 179 23.30 3.77 -14.31
CA ALA A 179 22.55 4.83 -14.97
C ALA A 179 22.10 5.89 -13.95
N ARG A 180 22.35 7.18 -14.28
CA ARG A 180 21.94 8.32 -13.45
C ARG A 180 21.96 9.60 -14.29
N GLY A 181 20.85 10.36 -14.29
CA GLY A 181 20.72 11.66 -14.98
C GLY A 181 20.96 11.57 -16.49
N GLY A 182 20.44 10.51 -17.15
CA GLY A 182 20.59 10.30 -18.60
C GLY A 182 21.99 9.91 -19.04
N ARG A 183 22.80 9.39 -18.14
CA ARG A 183 24.18 8.97 -18.38
C ARG A 183 24.47 7.62 -17.74
N LEU A 184 25.41 6.87 -18.33
CA LEU A 184 26.09 5.79 -17.65
C LEU A 184 27.34 6.32 -16.94
N TRP A 185 27.51 5.95 -15.70
CA TRP A 185 28.65 6.31 -14.85
C TRP A 185 29.40 5.04 -14.46
N ARG A 186 30.72 5.14 -14.41
CA ARG A 186 31.52 4.07 -13.84
C ARG A 186 31.31 4.03 -12.31
N ARG A 187 31.05 2.85 -11.75
CA ARG A 187 30.72 2.68 -10.32
C ARG A 187 31.85 3.06 -9.36
N ASP A 188 33.08 2.83 -9.77
CA ASP A 188 34.29 3.08 -8.98
C ASP A 188 35.00 4.40 -9.31
N ASP A 189 34.45 5.21 -10.26
CA ASP A 189 35.05 6.44 -10.71
C ASP A 189 34.01 7.42 -11.26
N ASP A 190 33.52 8.31 -10.41
CA ASP A 190 32.52 9.33 -10.77
C ASP A 190 33.00 10.40 -11.75
N THR A 191 34.27 10.36 -12.18
CA THR A 191 34.80 11.26 -13.24
C THR A 191 34.56 10.68 -14.63
N ARG A 192 34.24 9.41 -14.76
CA ARG A 192 34.05 8.71 -16.04
C ARG A 192 32.58 8.41 -16.28
N SER A 193 32.03 9.07 -17.27
CA SER A 193 30.64 8.87 -17.67
C SER A 193 30.43 9.13 -19.15
N GLU A 194 29.34 8.60 -19.71
CA GLU A 194 28.93 8.87 -21.08
C GLU A 194 27.40 9.04 -21.14
N SER A 195 26.90 10.02 -21.91
CA SER A 195 25.45 10.23 -22.05
C SER A 195 24.82 9.14 -22.90
N PHE A 196 23.55 8.87 -22.68
CA PHE A 196 22.77 7.93 -23.50
C PHE A 196 22.76 8.37 -24.96
N ALA A 197 22.66 9.69 -25.22
CA ALA A 197 22.70 10.27 -26.56
C ALA A 197 24.02 9.97 -27.25
N ASP A 198 25.17 10.18 -26.59
CA ASP A 198 26.49 9.93 -27.18
C ASP A 198 26.71 8.45 -27.47
N ILE A 199 26.28 7.56 -26.60
CA ILE A 199 26.34 6.10 -26.78
C ILE A 199 25.58 5.70 -28.04
N LEU A 200 24.32 6.15 -28.18
CA LEU A 200 23.48 5.83 -29.32
C LEU A 200 23.99 6.46 -30.62
N ALA A 201 24.42 7.71 -30.59
CA ALA A 201 25.01 8.38 -31.75
C ALA A 201 26.26 7.62 -32.25
N ARG A 202 27.16 7.23 -31.36
CA ARG A 202 28.36 6.44 -31.70
C ARG A 202 27.99 5.04 -32.28
N ALA A 203 26.92 4.45 -31.80
CA ALA A 203 26.41 3.17 -32.30
C ALA A 203 25.61 3.29 -33.61
N GLY A 204 25.32 4.52 -34.06
CA GLY A 204 24.47 4.76 -35.25
C GLY A 204 23.00 4.38 -35.06
N LEU A 205 22.53 4.43 -33.82
CA LEU A 205 21.17 4.04 -33.46
C LEU A 205 20.32 5.29 -33.12
N SER A 206 19.08 5.34 -33.65
CA SER A 206 18.12 6.38 -33.30
C SER A 206 17.44 6.12 -31.95
N GLN A 207 17.32 4.86 -31.58
CA GLN A 207 16.79 4.39 -30.30
C GLN A 207 17.17 2.93 -30.03
N ILE A 208 17.04 2.53 -28.77
CA ILE A 208 17.01 1.14 -28.34
C ILE A 208 15.81 0.90 -27.44
N ASP A 209 15.35 -0.33 -27.39
CA ASP A 209 14.25 -0.72 -26.49
C ASP A 209 14.50 -2.11 -25.90
N ALA A 210 13.82 -2.38 -24.79
CA ALA A 210 13.76 -3.70 -24.19
C ALA A 210 12.40 -3.92 -23.53
N ARG A 211 11.99 -5.19 -23.41
CA ARG A 211 10.82 -5.59 -22.65
C ARG A 211 11.25 -6.21 -21.33
N GLY A 212 10.43 -6.01 -20.30
CA GLY A 212 10.57 -6.62 -19.00
C GLY A 212 9.27 -7.27 -18.55
N LYS A 213 9.38 -8.36 -17.82
CA LYS A 213 8.24 -9.07 -17.23
C LYS A 213 8.37 -9.04 -15.72
N GLY A 214 7.31 -8.56 -15.06
CA GLY A 214 7.15 -8.66 -13.61
C GLY A 214 6.32 -9.89 -13.27
N ALA A 215 6.78 -10.66 -12.31
CA ALA A 215 6.04 -11.77 -11.73
C ALA A 215 6.54 -12.03 -10.30
N ALA A 216 5.70 -12.62 -9.47
CA ALA A 216 6.13 -13.07 -8.15
C ALA A 216 7.20 -14.16 -8.29
N ASP A 217 8.21 -14.13 -7.42
CA ASP A 217 9.21 -15.19 -7.34
C ASP A 217 8.62 -16.42 -6.62
N PRO A 218 8.43 -17.56 -7.31
CA PRO A 218 7.88 -18.77 -6.69
C PRO A 218 8.76 -19.33 -5.56
N ALA A 219 10.08 -19.16 -5.63
CA ALA A 219 10.99 -19.63 -4.59
C ALA A 219 10.85 -18.80 -3.32
N ALA A 220 10.76 -17.48 -3.45
CA ALA A 220 10.51 -16.59 -2.32
C ALA A 220 9.11 -16.82 -1.71
N GLN A 221 8.06 -17.02 -2.54
CA GLN A 221 6.72 -17.38 -2.06
C GLN A 221 6.66 -18.74 -1.36
N ALA A 222 7.50 -19.71 -1.78
CA ALA A 222 7.61 -21.00 -1.10
C ALA A 222 8.31 -20.86 0.26
N ALA A 223 9.30 -19.97 0.39
CA ALA A 223 10.11 -19.79 1.59
C ALA A 223 9.48 -18.88 2.64
N TYR A 224 8.72 -17.87 2.24
CA TYR A 224 8.23 -16.81 3.14
C TYR A 224 6.72 -16.63 3.08
N ALA A 225 6.13 -16.20 4.20
CA ALA A 225 4.80 -15.59 4.27
C ALA A 225 4.96 -14.07 4.06
N MET A 226 4.39 -13.55 2.98
CA MET A 226 4.56 -12.15 2.57
C MET A 226 3.30 -11.34 2.87
N HIS A 227 3.37 -10.47 3.87
CA HIS A 227 2.25 -9.64 4.31
C HIS A 227 2.68 -8.20 4.61
N ALA A 228 1.80 -7.25 4.32
CA ALA A 228 1.79 -5.95 4.97
C ALA A 228 1.11 -6.07 6.35
N HIS A 229 1.53 -5.28 7.32
CA HIS A 229 1.00 -5.29 8.68
C HIS A 229 0.66 -3.89 9.15
N GLY A 230 -0.31 -3.80 10.08
CA GLY A 230 -0.70 -2.52 10.65
C GLY A 230 -1.46 -2.65 11.96
N ALA A 231 -1.66 -1.50 12.59
CA ALA A 231 -2.49 -1.35 13.77
C ALA A 231 -3.35 -0.09 13.63
N VAL A 232 -4.64 -0.21 13.88
CA VAL A 232 -5.58 0.92 13.86
C VAL A 232 -6.14 1.13 15.25
N PHE A 233 -6.10 2.37 15.72
CA PHE A 233 -6.64 2.82 16.99
C PHE A 233 -7.84 3.72 16.72
N ALA A 234 -8.95 3.46 17.39
CA ALA A 234 -10.20 4.19 17.24
C ALA A 234 -10.67 4.81 18.54
N GLU A 235 -11.18 6.03 18.48
CA GLU A 235 -11.96 6.65 19.53
C GLU A 235 -13.39 6.83 19.06
N VAL A 236 -14.34 6.42 19.90
CA VAL A 236 -15.76 6.67 19.69
C VAL A 236 -16.36 7.44 20.82
N LYS A 237 -17.40 8.22 20.51
CA LYS A 237 -18.34 8.79 21.48
C LYS A 237 -19.71 8.17 21.25
N VAL A 238 -20.35 7.76 22.34
CA VAL A 238 -21.68 7.14 22.29
C VAL A 238 -22.62 7.91 23.19
N ASP A 239 -23.75 8.33 22.64
CA ASP A 239 -24.84 8.91 23.40
C ASP A 239 -25.44 7.83 24.32
N PRO A 240 -25.48 8.03 25.65
CA PRO A 240 -25.95 7.01 26.57
C PRO A 240 -27.47 6.74 26.48
N ASP A 241 -28.26 7.70 25.98
CA ASP A 241 -29.71 7.62 25.91
C ASP A 241 -30.20 7.15 24.54
N LEU A 242 -29.57 7.66 23.46
CA LEU A 242 -29.92 7.37 22.08
C LEU A 242 -29.09 6.22 21.47
N CYS A 243 -28.03 5.79 22.14
CA CYS A 243 -27.07 4.79 21.64
C CYS A 243 -26.46 5.15 20.27
N GLN A 244 -26.47 6.43 19.90
CA GLN A 244 -25.85 6.90 18.67
C GLN A 244 -24.33 6.89 18.82
N VAL A 245 -23.66 6.21 17.89
CA VAL A 245 -22.19 6.09 17.85
C VAL A 245 -21.61 7.10 16.87
N ARG A 246 -20.56 7.82 17.30
CA ARG A 246 -19.73 8.65 16.42
C ARG A 246 -18.27 8.26 16.61
N VAL A 247 -17.58 7.99 15.51
CA VAL A 247 -16.12 7.85 15.52
C VAL A 247 -15.53 9.26 15.46
N THR A 248 -14.69 9.60 16.43
CA THR A 248 -14.12 10.95 16.55
C THR A 248 -12.67 11.01 16.11
N ARG A 249 -11.95 9.87 16.17
CA ARG A 249 -10.55 9.81 15.78
C ARG A 249 -10.17 8.39 15.37
N LEU A 250 -9.39 8.29 14.27
CA LEU A 250 -8.71 7.08 13.85
C LEU A 250 -7.22 7.39 13.64
N VAL A 251 -6.35 6.57 14.25
CA VAL A 251 -4.91 6.62 14.04
C VAL A 251 -4.47 5.24 13.56
N GLY A 252 -3.92 5.17 12.35
CA GLY A 252 -3.37 3.95 11.77
C GLY A 252 -1.85 4.01 11.68
N ALA A 253 -1.16 2.91 11.97
CA ALA A 253 0.27 2.74 11.72
C ALA A 253 0.47 1.50 10.86
N PHE A 254 1.19 1.62 9.73
CA PHE A 254 1.29 0.58 8.72
C PHE A 254 2.72 0.36 8.26
N ALA A 255 3.14 -0.90 8.22
CA ALA A 255 4.39 -1.40 7.67
C ALA A 255 4.08 -2.12 6.35
N CYS A 256 4.41 -1.45 5.24
CA CYS A 256 4.04 -1.86 3.88
C CYS A 256 5.25 -1.95 2.94
N GLY A 257 6.44 -2.22 3.47
CA GLY A 257 7.68 -2.18 2.72
C GLY A 257 8.06 -0.75 2.29
N ARG A 258 8.86 -0.65 1.23
CA ARG A 258 9.29 0.64 0.69
C ARG A 258 8.10 1.46 0.18
N VAL A 259 8.01 2.71 0.60
CA VAL A 259 7.01 3.69 0.14
C VAL A 259 7.52 4.40 -1.11
N ILE A 260 6.87 4.21 -2.25
CA ILE A 260 7.22 4.88 -3.51
C ILE A 260 6.76 6.33 -3.50
N ASN A 261 5.50 6.57 -3.18
CA ASN A 261 4.94 7.92 -3.09
C ASN A 261 4.15 8.08 -1.78
N PRO A 262 4.67 8.86 -0.81
CA PRO A 262 4.02 9.01 0.51
C PRO A 262 2.60 9.56 0.44
N ARG A 263 2.33 10.50 -0.48
CA ARG A 263 0.99 11.10 -0.60
C ARG A 263 -0.04 10.10 -1.13
N MET A 264 0.35 9.28 -2.13
CA MET A 264 -0.54 8.25 -2.67
C MET A 264 -0.79 7.15 -1.65
N VAL A 265 0.24 6.70 -0.94
CA VAL A 265 0.10 5.72 0.15
C VAL A 265 -0.82 6.24 1.25
N GLN A 266 -0.62 7.47 1.69
CA GLN A 266 -1.49 8.10 2.72
C GLN A 266 -2.95 8.17 2.27
N SER A 267 -3.19 8.57 1.01
CA SER A 267 -4.54 8.63 0.43
C SER A 267 -5.22 7.26 0.40
N GLN A 268 -4.50 6.20 0.00
CA GLN A 268 -5.02 4.83 -0.01
C GLN A 268 -5.35 4.34 1.41
N ILE A 269 -4.48 4.60 2.38
CA ILE A 269 -4.71 4.23 3.78
C ILE A 269 -5.94 4.96 4.34
N TYR A 270 -6.10 6.25 4.08
CA TYR A 270 -7.27 7.01 4.51
C TYR A 270 -8.57 6.45 3.91
N GLY A 271 -8.57 6.16 2.61
CA GLY A 271 -9.70 5.52 1.95
C GLY A 271 -10.07 4.17 2.60
N GLY A 272 -9.07 3.33 2.88
CA GLY A 272 -9.28 2.06 3.57
C GLY A 272 -9.81 2.22 4.99
N MET A 273 -9.30 3.18 5.77
CA MET A 273 -9.77 3.44 7.13
C MET A 273 -11.23 3.95 7.14
N ILE A 274 -11.60 4.83 6.20
CA ILE A 274 -12.98 5.30 6.03
C ILE A 274 -13.89 4.15 5.62
N TRP A 275 -13.45 3.30 4.71
CA TRP A 275 -14.21 2.12 4.31
C TRP A 275 -14.44 1.16 5.48
N GLY A 276 -13.43 0.93 6.32
CA GLY A 276 -13.59 0.12 7.53
C GLY A 276 -14.54 0.74 8.57
N LEU A 277 -14.57 2.08 8.67
CA LEU A 277 -15.58 2.80 9.45
C LEU A 277 -16.99 2.59 8.88
N SER A 278 -17.12 2.73 7.56
CA SER A 278 -18.37 2.50 6.82
C SER A 278 -18.93 1.10 7.05
N PHE A 279 -18.07 0.09 6.88
CA PHE A 279 -18.42 -1.31 7.17
C PHE A 279 -18.88 -1.51 8.64
N ALA A 280 -18.23 -0.81 9.56
CA ALA A 280 -18.59 -0.95 10.99
C ALA A 280 -19.94 -0.34 11.35
N LEU A 281 -20.37 0.76 10.70
CA LEU A 281 -21.50 1.57 11.18
C LEU A 281 -22.62 1.82 10.15
N GLN A 282 -22.36 1.66 8.84
CA GLN A 282 -23.28 2.17 7.82
C GLN A 282 -23.63 1.16 6.72
N GLU A 283 -22.63 0.62 6.03
CA GLU A 283 -22.85 -0.20 4.83
C GLU A 283 -23.48 -1.55 5.12
N GLU A 284 -24.59 -1.83 4.46
CA GLU A 284 -25.26 -3.12 4.49
C GLU A 284 -26.02 -3.35 3.18
N ALA A 285 -25.75 -4.47 2.51
CA ALA A 285 -26.56 -4.93 1.40
C ALA A 285 -27.76 -5.72 1.93
N VAL A 286 -28.97 -5.17 1.81
CA VAL A 286 -30.22 -5.78 2.28
C VAL A 286 -30.82 -6.60 1.15
N VAL A 287 -30.83 -7.93 1.30
CA VAL A 287 -31.36 -8.87 0.30
C VAL A 287 -32.78 -9.31 0.69
N ASP A 288 -33.75 -9.14 -0.22
CA ASP A 288 -35.06 -9.78 -0.09
C ASP A 288 -34.93 -11.29 -0.41
N HIS A 289 -35.01 -12.13 0.59
CA HIS A 289 -34.84 -13.58 0.45
C HIS A 289 -35.93 -14.26 -0.41
N ARG A 290 -37.06 -13.59 -0.69
CA ARG A 290 -38.12 -14.11 -1.56
C ARG A 290 -37.81 -13.92 -3.04
N SER A 291 -37.16 -12.82 -3.38
CA SER A 291 -36.87 -12.44 -4.76
C SER A 291 -35.37 -12.57 -5.12
N GLY A 292 -34.49 -12.66 -4.15
CA GLY A 292 -33.04 -12.63 -4.32
C GLY A 292 -32.50 -11.25 -4.74
N ARG A 293 -33.29 -10.21 -4.63
CA ARG A 293 -32.89 -8.84 -5.03
C ARG A 293 -32.34 -8.05 -3.84
N THR A 294 -31.30 -7.28 -4.09
CA THR A 294 -30.86 -6.23 -3.16
C THR A 294 -31.86 -5.09 -3.22
N ILE A 295 -32.54 -4.80 -2.10
CA ILE A 295 -33.63 -3.81 -2.05
C ILE A 295 -33.12 -2.38 -1.88
N ASN A 296 -31.91 -2.19 -1.35
CA ASN A 296 -31.27 -0.88 -1.16
C ASN A 296 -30.14 -0.65 -2.21
N ALA A 297 -30.36 -1.03 -3.45
CA ALA A 297 -29.38 -0.96 -4.54
C ALA A 297 -29.29 0.44 -5.18
N ASN A 298 -29.33 1.50 -4.38
CA ASN A 298 -29.18 2.89 -4.83
C ASN A 298 -28.53 3.75 -3.74
N LEU A 299 -27.95 4.89 -4.12
CA LEU A 299 -27.22 5.77 -3.19
C LEU A 299 -28.11 6.47 -2.13
N GLY A 300 -29.43 6.45 -2.30
CA GLY A 300 -30.37 7.00 -1.30
C GLY A 300 -30.62 6.04 -0.13
N GLU A 301 -30.42 4.75 -0.34
CA GLU A 301 -30.71 3.69 0.63
C GLU A 301 -29.49 2.88 1.04
N TYR A 302 -28.47 2.80 0.18
CA TYR A 302 -27.17 2.21 0.53
C TYR A 302 -26.29 3.30 1.14
N HIS A 303 -26.25 3.35 2.46
CA HIS A 303 -25.58 4.42 3.18
C HIS A 303 -24.06 4.22 3.19
N ILE A 304 -23.34 5.27 2.80
CA ILE A 304 -21.88 5.39 2.90
C ILE A 304 -21.54 6.63 3.73
N PRO A 305 -20.35 6.71 4.35
CA PRO A 305 -19.94 7.90 5.09
C PRO A 305 -19.91 9.14 4.18
N VAL A 306 -20.54 10.20 4.66
CA VAL A 306 -20.35 11.53 4.08
C VAL A 306 -19.23 12.26 4.83
N ASN A 307 -18.77 13.40 4.31
CA ASN A 307 -17.64 14.12 4.92
C ASN A 307 -17.85 14.47 6.40
N ALA A 308 -19.11 14.66 6.83
CA ALA A 308 -19.46 14.92 8.23
C ALA A 308 -19.27 13.71 9.17
N ASP A 309 -19.25 12.50 8.61
CA ASP A 309 -19.02 11.26 9.36
C ASP A 309 -17.54 10.91 9.50
N VAL A 310 -16.69 11.56 8.68
CA VAL A 310 -15.25 11.28 8.66
C VAL A 310 -14.57 11.96 9.84
N PRO A 311 -13.96 11.19 10.74
CA PRO A 311 -13.29 11.71 11.93
C PRO A 311 -11.94 12.34 11.58
N SER A 312 -11.21 12.80 12.61
CA SER A 312 -9.79 13.06 12.49
C SER A 312 -9.04 11.78 12.10
N LEU A 313 -8.36 11.79 10.96
CA LEU A 313 -7.58 10.66 10.43
C LEU A 313 -6.09 10.95 10.49
N GLU A 314 -5.32 9.99 10.98
CA GLU A 314 -3.87 10.02 10.91
C GLU A 314 -3.35 8.66 10.43
N ALA A 315 -2.38 8.69 9.50
CA ALA A 315 -1.70 7.50 9.01
C ALA A 315 -0.18 7.66 9.19
N LEU A 316 0.42 6.72 9.91
CA LEU A 316 1.86 6.62 10.12
C LEU A 316 2.39 5.51 9.20
N MET A 317 3.33 5.84 8.35
CA MET A 317 4.08 4.86 7.56
C MET A 317 5.30 4.45 8.38
N ILE A 318 5.37 3.18 8.73
CA ILE A 318 6.51 2.59 9.44
C ILE A 318 7.56 2.24 8.40
N ASP A 319 8.78 2.67 8.65
CA ASP A 319 9.91 2.31 7.79
C ASP A 319 10.17 0.80 7.88
N GLU A 320 10.04 0.11 6.75
CA GLU A 320 10.18 -1.32 6.65
C GLU A 320 10.97 -1.69 5.40
N HIS A 321 12.00 -2.48 5.57
CA HIS A 321 12.75 -3.08 4.48
C HIS A 321 12.41 -4.56 4.34
N ASP A 322 11.89 -4.95 3.17
CA ASP A 322 11.61 -6.34 2.84
C ASP A 322 12.41 -6.77 1.59
N PRO A 323 13.54 -7.46 1.75
CA PRO A 323 14.38 -7.85 0.63
C PRO A 323 13.85 -9.08 -0.13
N HIS A 324 12.78 -9.71 0.36
CA HIS A 324 12.27 -10.98 -0.18
C HIS A 324 10.99 -10.81 -1.00
N VAL A 325 10.23 -9.73 -0.80
CA VAL A 325 8.92 -9.56 -1.43
C VAL A 325 9.03 -9.32 -2.94
N ASN A 326 9.92 -8.44 -3.36
CA ASN A 326 10.29 -8.13 -4.75
C ASN A 326 11.50 -7.18 -4.78
N ALA A 327 12.09 -6.97 -5.96
CA ALA A 327 13.29 -6.11 -6.10
C ALA A 327 13.05 -4.65 -5.71
N LEU A 328 11.82 -4.16 -5.73
CA LEU A 328 11.46 -2.81 -5.29
C LEU A 328 11.24 -2.71 -3.77
N GLY A 329 11.10 -3.84 -3.07
CA GLY A 329 10.81 -3.90 -1.63
C GLY A 329 9.42 -3.39 -1.25
N ILE A 330 8.46 -3.34 -2.19
CA ILE A 330 7.14 -2.74 -2.01
C ILE A 330 6.07 -3.78 -1.73
N LYS A 331 5.07 -3.40 -0.91
CA LYS A 331 3.86 -4.17 -0.63
C LYS A 331 2.62 -3.35 -0.93
N GLY A 332 1.48 -4.01 -1.13
CA GLY A 332 0.21 -3.34 -1.40
C GLY A 332 -0.34 -2.59 -0.18
N VAL A 333 -1.00 -1.45 -0.42
CA VAL A 333 -1.56 -0.59 0.65
C VAL A 333 -3.04 -0.29 0.46
N GLY A 334 -3.64 -0.66 -0.67
CA GLY A 334 -5.02 -0.26 -1.00
C GLY A 334 -6.07 -0.78 -0.02
N GLU A 335 -5.87 -1.98 0.53
CA GLU A 335 -6.87 -2.64 1.36
C GLU A 335 -6.44 -2.83 2.82
N ILE A 336 -5.18 -2.59 3.17
CA ILE A 336 -4.73 -2.82 4.55
C ILE A 336 -5.42 -1.88 5.55
N GLY A 337 -5.80 -0.68 5.13
CA GLY A 337 -6.51 0.29 5.98
C GLY A 337 -7.87 -0.22 6.44
N VAL A 338 -8.60 -1.00 5.61
CA VAL A 338 -9.93 -1.50 5.97
C VAL A 338 -9.85 -2.65 6.96
N THR A 339 -8.84 -3.51 6.87
CA THR A 339 -8.78 -4.78 7.62
C THR A 339 -8.70 -4.61 9.14
N GLY A 340 -8.12 -3.53 9.63
CA GLY A 340 -8.02 -3.23 11.07
C GLY A 340 -9.09 -2.29 11.61
N SER A 341 -9.69 -1.45 10.77
CA SER A 341 -10.50 -0.30 11.20
C SER A 341 -11.83 -0.72 11.81
N ALA A 342 -12.58 -1.63 11.17
CA ALA A 342 -13.87 -2.08 11.71
C ALA A 342 -13.71 -2.75 13.09
N GLY A 343 -12.68 -3.59 13.25
CA GLY A 343 -12.37 -4.22 14.54
C GLY A 343 -11.97 -3.20 15.62
N ALA A 344 -11.24 -2.14 15.25
CA ALA A 344 -10.89 -1.06 16.17
C ALA A 344 -12.14 -0.31 16.64
N VAL A 345 -13.06 0.04 15.72
CA VAL A 345 -14.35 0.70 16.03
C VAL A 345 -15.21 -0.18 16.94
N ALA A 346 -15.39 -1.47 16.62
CA ALA A 346 -16.17 -2.38 17.45
C ALA A 346 -15.60 -2.54 18.87
N ASN A 347 -14.28 -2.59 19.01
CA ASN A 347 -13.61 -2.63 20.30
C ASN A 347 -13.76 -1.31 21.08
N ALA A 348 -13.77 -0.17 20.38
CA ALA A 348 -14.02 1.14 20.98
C ALA A 348 -15.47 1.26 21.48
N ILE A 349 -16.45 0.79 20.72
CA ILE A 349 -17.87 0.74 21.13
C ILE A 349 -18.03 -0.10 22.39
N TRP A 350 -17.42 -1.31 22.42
CA TRP A 350 -17.45 -2.12 23.63
C TRP A 350 -16.83 -1.39 24.84
N HIS A 351 -15.74 -0.70 24.64
CA HIS A 351 -15.08 0.04 25.72
C HIS A 351 -15.92 1.21 26.20
N ALA A 352 -16.65 1.90 25.30
CA ALA A 352 -17.58 2.98 25.67
C ALA A 352 -18.79 2.47 26.42
N THR A 353 -19.41 1.36 25.95
CA THR A 353 -20.76 0.96 26.36
C THR A 353 -20.80 -0.28 27.28
N GLY A 354 -19.75 -1.13 27.25
CA GLY A 354 -19.76 -2.46 27.86
C GLY A 354 -20.49 -3.51 27.02
N VAL A 355 -21.18 -3.13 25.96
CA VAL A 355 -21.86 -4.03 25.03
C VAL A 355 -20.92 -4.47 23.92
N ARG A 356 -20.80 -5.79 23.68
CA ARG A 356 -19.94 -6.36 22.65
C ARG A 356 -20.71 -6.56 21.33
N PRO A 357 -20.50 -5.68 20.32
CA PRO A 357 -21.09 -5.89 18.99
C PRO A 357 -20.59 -7.21 18.37
N ARG A 358 -21.52 -7.99 17.77
CA ARG A 358 -21.21 -9.28 17.11
C ARG A 358 -21.58 -9.29 15.64
N ARG A 359 -22.22 -8.23 15.16
CA ARG A 359 -22.64 -8.06 13.77
C ARG A 359 -22.28 -6.66 13.27
N PHE A 360 -22.04 -6.55 12.01
CA PHE A 360 -21.85 -5.28 11.30
C PHE A 360 -22.97 -5.08 10.27
N PRO A 361 -23.36 -3.85 10.02
CA PRO A 361 -23.01 -2.63 10.79
C PRO A 361 -23.60 -2.69 12.22
N VAL A 362 -22.93 -2.01 13.16
CA VAL A 362 -23.41 -1.92 14.53
C VAL A 362 -24.63 -1.00 14.57
N ARG A 363 -25.80 -1.58 14.75
CA ARG A 363 -27.08 -0.87 14.82
C ARG A 363 -27.35 -0.38 16.23
N ILE A 364 -28.17 0.68 16.34
CA ILE A 364 -28.60 1.29 17.61
C ILE A 364 -29.29 0.23 18.50
N GLU A 365 -30.14 -0.61 17.93
CA GLU A 365 -30.87 -1.65 18.63
C GLU A 365 -29.97 -2.63 19.36
N ALA A 366 -28.80 -2.95 18.77
CA ALA A 366 -27.83 -3.82 19.42
C ALA A 366 -27.19 -3.23 20.69
N LEU A 367 -27.30 -1.91 20.89
CA LEU A 367 -26.75 -1.21 22.04
C LEU A 367 -27.83 -0.87 23.08
N LEU A 368 -29.08 -0.66 22.66
CA LEU A 368 -30.21 -0.34 23.55
C LEU A 368 -30.53 -1.50 24.52
N ASP A 369 -30.62 -2.72 24.04
CA ASP A 369 -31.04 -3.88 24.83
C ASP A 369 -29.86 -4.67 25.43
N GLY A 370 -28.65 -4.14 25.37
CA GLY A 370 -27.46 -4.89 25.71
C GLY A 370 -27.04 -5.92 24.65
N GLY A 371 -27.80 -5.99 23.55
CA GLY A 371 -27.58 -6.87 22.39
C GLY A 371 -27.66 -8.36 22.71
N PRO A 372 -27.92 -9.24 21.75
CA PRO A 372 -27.68 -10.66 21.95
C PRO A 372 -26.18 -10.88 22.16
N THR A 373 -25.84 -11.43 23.30
CA THR A 373 -24.48 -11.81 23.71
C THR A 373 -23.84 -12.80 22.73
#